data_98a524ad8b509d76a2d23ae1f6997b60
#
_entry.id   98a524ad8b509d76a2d23ae1f6997b60
#
_cell.length_a   1.000
_cell.length_b   1.000
_cell.length_c   1.000
_cell.angle_alpha   90.00
_cell.angle_beta   90.00
_cell.angle_gamma   90.00
#
_symmetry.space_group_name_H-M   'P 1'
#
loop_
_entity.id
_entity.type
_entity.pdbx_description
1 polymer ?
#
loop_
_entity_poly.entity_id
_entity_poly.type
_entity_poly.pdbx_seq_one_letter_code
_entity_poly.pdbx_strand_id
1 'polypeptide(L)'
;MTTILKTIGKVMTVGMVVLAFISCEKEEVKDTIVASNLETSEDAFDYDQFGRAHNDYLMYVHATGEQDKKVRFEYGKSYVDPVFGSFDVGIDYNALVAGMPAHMRKVDQIINGTYQASQETVTPEMKRFLDELATLTHNSLQEGISLEEFIVRLEDLEERIAQTQDLQINLDGNYANDGASMMAVTSILKYSVQYWAMVDGDTTRVGLWSKIKRGLADAWGYVSAWTNNGDGSYSWDPGSATVNADCHSDQVYEN
;
A
#
# COMPACT_ATOMS: atom_id res chain seq x y z
N MET A 1 78.54 16.20 34.84
CA MET A 1 77.34 16.89 34.37
C MET A 1 76.38 15.85 33.92
N THR A 2 75.41 15.58 34.74
CA THR A 2 74.57 14.38 34.74
C THR A 2 73.19 14.77 34.19
N THR A 3 72.81 14.22 33.06
CA THR A 3 71.52 14.41 32.47
C THR A 3 70.63 13.23 32.83
N ILE A 4 69.58 13.52 33.58
CA ILE A 4 68.58 12.53 34.01
C ILE A 4 67.53 12.39 32.88
N LEU A 5 67.48 11.21 32.28
CA LEU A 5 66.41 10.80 31.41
C LEU A 5 65.21 10.41 32.27
N LYS A 6 64.13 11.15 32.15
CA LYS A 6 62.82 10.71 32.63
C LYS A 6 62.07 9.99 31.51
N THR A 7 62.00 8.71 31.62
CA THR A 7 61.17 7.85 30.78
C THR A 7 59.73 7.99 31.22
N ILE A 8 58.91 8.63 30.40
CA ILE A 8 57.45 8.64 30.59
C ILE A 8 56.92 7.46 29.80
N GLY A 9 56.52 6.42 30.51
CA GLY A 9 55.79 5.30 29.93
C GLY A 9 54.42 5.76 29.41
N LYS A 10 54.26 5.72 28.10
CA LYS A 10 52.95 5.79 27.50
C LYS A 10 52.28 4.45 27.63
N VAL A 11 51.34 4.34 28.54
CA VAL A 11 50.38 3.27 28.59
C VAL A 11 49.49 3.41 27.37
N MET A 12 49.71 2.60 26.35
CA MET A 12 48.82 2.44 25.20
C MET A 12 47.64 1.61 25.68
N THR A 13 46.56 2.30 26.03
CA THR A 13 45.27 1.65 26.24
C THR A 13 44.75 1.27 24.85
N VAL A 14 44.94 0.00 24.49
CA VAL A 14 44.31 -0.60 23.33
C VAL A 14 42.80 -0.65 23.65
N GLY A 15 42.08 0.34 23.18
CA GLY A 15 40.64 0.32 23.16
C GLY A 15 40.21 -0.82 22.24
N MET A 16 39.84 -1.94 22.83
CA MET A 16 39.16 -3.03 22.15
C MET A 16 37.79 -2.51 21.74
N VAL A 17 37.65 -2.01 20.49
CA VAL A 17 36.37 -1.76 19.87
C VAL A 17 35.73 -3.12 19.66
N VAL A 18 34.96 -3.55 20.63
CA VAL A 18 34.01 -4.64 20.45
C VAL A 18 32.97 -4.11 19.47
N LEU A 19 33.17 -4.42 18.19
CA LEU A 19 32.10 -4.39 17.22
C LEU A 19 31.10 -5.45 17.67
N ALA A 20 30.18 -5.04 18.52
CA ALA A 20 28.92 -5.75 18.67
C ALA A 20 28.26 -5.73 17.30
N PHE A 21 28.47 -6.81 16.55
CA PHE A 21 27.52 -7.16 15.50
C PHE A 21 26.20 -7.34 16.23
N ILE A 22 25.38 -6.30 16.20
CA ILE A 22 23.98 -6.44 16.46
C ILE A 22 23.52 -7.32 15.28
N SER A 23 23.57 -8.62 15.52
CA SER A 23 22.73 -9.56 14.80
C SER A 23 21.33 -9.01 14.99
N CYS A 24 20.81 -8.36 13.96
CA CYS A 24 19.40 -8.11 13.85
C CYS A 24 18.80 -9.52 13.70
N GLU A 25 18.65 -10.23 14.82
CA GLU A 25 17.59 -11.21 14.89
C GLU A 25 16.35 -10.44 14.48
N LYS A 26 15.75 -10.88 13.37
CA LYS A 26 14.36 -10.55 13.09
C LYS A 26 13.61 -10.94 14.36
N GLU A 27 13.42 -9.99 15.28
CA GLU A 27 12.28 -10.10 16.15
C GLU A 27 11.11 -10.15 15.19
N GLU A 28 10.53 -11.34 15.06
CA GLU A 28 9.15 -11.44 14.65
C GLU A 28 8.42 -10.46 15.58
N VAL A 29 8.06 -9.31 15.03
CA VAL A 29 7.06 -8.47 15.63
C VAL A 29 5.85 -9.39 15.70
N LYS A 30 5.72 -10.08 16.84
CA LYS A 30 4.48 -10.79 17.13
C LYS A 30 3.42 -9.72 17.15
N ASP A 31 2.70 -9.65 16.03
CA ASP A 31 1.44 -8.97 15.94
C ASP A 31 0.57 -9.42 17.11
N THR A 32 0.61 -8.64 18.18
CA THR A 32 -0.40 -8.69 19.21
C THR A 32 -1.54 -7.79 18.72
N ILE A 33 -1.97 -8.04 17.49
CA ILE A 33 -3.30 -7.67 17.06
C ILE A 33 -4.22 -8.65 17.77
N VAL A 34 -5.06 -8.10 18.60
CA VAL A 34 -6.17 -8.85 19.23
C VAL A 34 -6.93 -9.49 18.08
N ALA A 35 -6.65 -10.77 17.85
CA ALA A 35 -7.39 -11.59 16.92
C ALA A 35 -8.85 -11.58 17.41
N SER A 36 -9.68 -10.77 16.77
CA SER A 36 -11.11 -11.06 16.78
C SER A 36 -11.22 -12.48 16.21
N ASN A 37 -11.82 -13.38 16.97
CA ASN A 37 -12.06 -14.77 16.62
C ASN A 37 -13.06 -14.82 15.44
N LEU A 38 -12.64 -14.41 14.25
CA LEU A 38 -13.17 -14.96 13.02
C LEU A 38 -12.58 -16.36 12.93
N GLU A 39 -13.42 -17.37 13.06
CA GLU A 39 -13.10 -18.72 12.62
C GLU A 39 -12.84 -18.64 11.11
N THR A 40 -11.61 -18.24 10.75
CA THR A 40 -11.13 -18.34 9.39
C THR A 40 -11.07 -19.83 9.07
N SER A 41 -11.90 -20.27 8.13
CA SER A 41 -11.70 -21.59 7.52
C SER A 41 -10.24 -21.65 7.07
N GLU A 42 -9.55 -22.78 7.30
CA GLU A 42 -8.13 -22.95 6.95
C GLU A 42 -7.81 -22.70 5.45
N ASP A 43 -8.85 -22.44 4.63
CA ASP A 43 -8.79 -22.20 3.19
C ASP A 43 -9.18 -20.74 2.78
N ALA A 44 -9.36 -19.82 3.72
CA ALA A 44 -9.73 -18.46 3.36
C ALA A 44 -8.52 -17.72 2.76
N PHE A 45 -8.74 -17.11 1.60
CA PHE A 45 -7.70 -16.31 0.94
C PHE A 45 -7.34 -15.09 1.80
N ASP A 46 -6.05 -14.90 2.05
CA ASP A 46 -5.53 -13.77 2.83
C ASP A 46 -5.42 -12.51 1.95
N TYR A 47 -6.43 -11.66 2.00
CA TYR A 47 -6.47 -10.41 1.23
C TYR A 47 -5.43 -9.38 1.67
N ASP A 48 -4.92 -9.47 2.89
CA ASP A 48 -3.86 -8.57 3.38
C ASP A 48 -2.55 -8.76 2.61
N GLN A 49 -2.38 -9.88 1.91
CA GLN A 49 -1.21 -10.07 1.05
C GLN A 49 -1.09 -9.02 -0.06
N PHE A 50 -2.21 -8.43 -0.56
CA PHE A 50 -2.15 -7.36 -1.54
C PHE A 50 -1.44 -6.13 -0.97
N GLY A 51 -1.86 -5.69 0.21
CA GLY A 51 -1.25 -4.53 0.88
C GLY A 51 0.19 -4.79 1.29
N ARG A 52 0.50 -6.00 1.80
CA ARG A 52 1.87 -6.37 2.15
C ARG A 52 2.79 -6.42 0.93
N ALA A 53 2.36 -7.07 -0.15
CA ALA A 53 3.14 -7.15 -1.38
C ALA A 53 3.41 -5.77 -1.99
N HIS A 54 2.41 -4.88 -1.96
CA HIS A 54 2.58 -3.49 -2.37
C HIS A 54 3.64 -2.77 -1.53
N ASN A 55 3.59 -2.88 -0.21
CA ASN A 55 4.58 -2.26 0.67
C ASN A 55 5.98 -2.85 0.48
N ASP A 56 6.10 -4.17 0.31
CA ASP A 56 7.38 -4.83 0.04
C ASP A 56 7.98 -4.32 -1.26
N TYR A 57 7.17 -4.11 -2.28
CA TYR A 57 7.61 -3.50 -3.53
C TYR A 57 8.10 -2.05 -3.32
N LEU A 58 7.35 -1.21 -2.62
CA LEU A 58 7.77 0.16 -2.32
C LEU A 58 9.10 0.19 -1.54
N MET A 59 9.26 -0.68 -0.56
CA MET A 59 10.53 -0.81 0.18
C MET A 59 11.68 -1.22 -0.74
N TYR A 60 11.44 -2.18 -1.65
CA TYR A 60 12.43 -2.60 -2.62
C TYR A 60 12.87 -1.46 -3.53
N VAL A 61 11.93 -0.73 -4.13
CA VAL A 61 12.21 0.40 -5.02
C VAL A 61 12.96 1.51 -4.29
N HIS A 62 12.54 1.87 -3.08
CA HIS A 62 13.24 2.86 -2.27
C HIS A 62 14.67 2.43 -1.93
N ALA A 63 14.89 1.14 -1.65
CA ALA A 63 16.23 0.61 -1.37
C ALA A 63 17.16 0.64 -2.58
N THR A 64 16.63 0.52 -3.80
CA THR A 64 17.43 0.62 -5.03
C THR A 64 17.89 2.05 -5.33
N GLY A 65 17.17 3.06 -4.83
CA GLY A 65 17.41 4.46 -5.15
C GLY A 65 17.11 4.84 -6.60
N GLU A 66 16.39 3.98 -7.35
CA GLU A 66 16.04 4.24 -8.75
C GLU A 66 15.12 5.46 -8.86
N GLN A 67 15.46 6.39 -9.72
CA GLN A 67 14.70 7.63 -9.95
C GLN A 67 13.90 7.62 -11.26
N ASP A 68 14.25 6.76 -12.21
CA ASP A 68 13.52 6.64 -13.47
C ASP A 68 12.20 5.88 -13.24
N LYS A 69 11.08 6.59 -13.34
CA LYS A 69 9.74 6.05 -13.11
C LYS A 69 9.37 4.91 -14.06
N LYS A 70 9.89 4.92 -15.30
CA LYS A 70 9.65 3.84 -16.24
C LYS A 70 10.42 2.59 -15.86
N VAL A 71 11.65 2.74 -15.36
CA VAL A 71 12.43 1.62 -14.82
C VAL A 71 11.75 1.04 -13.58
N ARG A 72 11.24 1.88 -12.68
CA ARG A 72 10.46 1.45 -11.51
C ARG A 72 9.20 0.69 -11.91
N PHE A 73 8.48 1.18 -12.92
CA PHE A 73 7.33 0.47 -13.48
C PHE A 73 7.67 -0.93 -14.00
N GLU A 74 8.80 -1.08 -14.72
CA GLU A 74 9.24 -2.41 -15.19
C GLU A 74 9.68 -3.31 -14.02
N TYR A 75 10.22 -2.74 -12.94
CA TYR A 75 10.47 -3.49 -11.70
C TYR A 75 9.17 -3.97 -11.05
N GLY A 76 8.14 -3.12 -10.99
CA GLY A 76 6.82 -3.49 -10.48
C GLY A 76 6.25 -4.69 -11.22
N LYS A 77 6.29 -4.70 -12.54
CA LYS A 77 5.87 -5.84 -13.36
C LYS A 77 6.61 -7.12 -12.99
N SER A 78 7.94 -7.04 -12.88
CA SER A 78 8.77 -8.20 -12.52
C SER A 78 8.56 -8.68 -11.09
N TYR A 79 8.17 -7.79 -10.18
CA TYR A 79 7.91 -8.11 -8.79
C TYR A 79 6.55 -8.80 -8.60
N VAL A 80 5.54 -8.36 -9.34
CA VAL A 80 4.17 -8.89 -9.27
C VAL A 80 4.07 -10.33 -9.79
N ASP A 81 4.81 -10.66 -10.85
CA ASP A 81 4.80 -12.00 -11.47
C ASP A 81 4.97 -13.16 -10.45
N PRO A 82 5.96 -13.15 -9.55
CA PRO A 82 6.14 -14.23 -8.59
C PRO A 82 5.04 -14.32 -7.53
N VAL A 83 4.36 -13.21 -7.25
CA VAL A 83 3.35 -13.12 -6.17
C VAL A 83 1.97 -13.52 -6.67
N PHE A 84 1.60 -13.09 -7.87
CA PHE A 84 0.25 -13.24 -8.42
C PHE A 84 0.17 -14.11 -9.68
N GLY A 85 1.24 -14.82 -10.04
CA GLY A 85 1.34 -15.59 -11.28
C GLY A 85 1.86 -14.75 -12.45
N SER A 86 2.23 -15.40 -13.56
CA SER A 86 2.73 -14.68 -14.74
C SER A 86 1.56 -13.95 -15.42
N PHE A 87 1.54 -12.64 -15.26
CA PHE A 87 0.61 -11.77 -15.94
C PHE A 87 1.29 -11.24 -17.21
N ASP A 88 0.70 -11.52 -18.36
CA ASP A 88 0.98 -10.70 -19.55
C ASP A 88 0.27 -9.35 -19.32
N VAL A 89 0.86 -8.56 -18.42
CA VAL A 89 0.32 -7.25 -18.06
C VAL A 89 0.53 -6.33 -19.25
N GLY A 90 -0.44 -6.30 -20.14
CA GLY A 90 -0.46 -5.41 -21.31
C GLY A 90 -0.61 -3.93 -20.95
N ILE A 91 -0.16 -3.51 -19.76
CA ILE A 91 -0.23 -2.11 -19.34
C ILE A 91 0.81 -1.30 -20.13
N ASP A 92 0.31 -0.30 -20.85
CA ASP A 92 1.16 0.72 -21.44
C ASP A 92 1.48 1.81 -20.39
N TYR A 93 2.75 1.93 -20.02
CA TYR A 93 3.24 2.96 -19.12
C TYR A 93 2.80 4.37 -19.53
N ASN A 94 2.83 4.71 -20.83
CA ASN A 94 2.45 6.04 -21.28
C ASN A 94 0.94 6.30 -21.13
N ALA A 95 0.10 5.28 -21.37
CA ALA A 95 -1.33 5.36 -21.15
C ALA A 95 -1.65 5.53 -19.66
N LEU A 96 -0.96 4.80 -18.80
CA LEU A 96 -1.09 4.90 -17.35
C LEU A 96 -0.74 6.32 -16.87
N VAL A 97 0.42 6.84 -17.24
CA VAL A 97 0.87 8.20 -16.89
C VAL A 97 -0.09 9.27 -17.42
N ALA A 98 -0.62 9.11 -18.62
CA ALA A 98 -1.61 10.04 -19.18
C ALA A 98 -2.93 10.05 -18.38
N GLY A 99 -3.31 8.94 -17.77
CA GLY A 99 -4.50 8.83 -16.90
C GLY A 99 -4.31 9.42 -15.50
N MET A 100 -3.08 9.52 -15.00
CA MET A 100 -2.76 9.94 -13.63
C MET A 100 -3.44 11.24 -13.19
N PRO A 101 -3.44 12.34 -13.96
CA PRO A 101 -4.08 13.57 -13.52
C PRO A 101 -5.59 13.43 -13.27
N ALA A 102 -6.25 12.51 -13.97
CA ALA A 102 -7.67 12.21 -13.74
C ALA A 102 -7.86 11.43 -12.44
N HIS A 103 -7.00 10.45 -12.18
CA HIS A 103 -7.03 9.66 -10.96
C HIS A 103 -6.74 10.52 -9.72
N MET A 104 -5.72 11.36 -9.78
CA MET A 104 -5.40 12.27 -8.68
C MET A 104 -6.52 13.27 -8.36
N ARG A 105 -7.26 13.75 -9.37
CA ARG A 105 -8.46 14.55 -9.12
C ARG A 105 -9.52 13.79 -8.33
N LYS A 106 -9.68 12.48 -8.55
CA LYS A 106 -10.63 11.66 -7.79
C LYS A 106 -10.19 11.51 -6.34
N VAL A 107 -8.90 11.30 -6.09
CA VAL A 107 -8.31 11.31 -4.74
C VAL A 107 -8.61 12.65 -4.03
N ASP A 108 -8.37 13.77 -4.71
CA ASP A 108 -8.69 15.08 -4.16
C ASP A 108 -10.20 15.27 -3.91
N GLN A 109 -11.06 14.73 -4.76
CA GLN A 109 -12.52 14.75 -4.56
C GLN A 109 -12.95 13.94 -3.33
N ILE A 110 -12.34 12.77 -3.09
CA ILE A 110 -12.57 11.96 -1.88
C ILE A 110 -12.18 12.77 -0.64
N ILE A 111 -10.99 13.32 -0.62
CA ILE A 111 -10.49 14.14 0.49
C ILE A 111 -11.42 15.32 0.78
N ASN A 112 -11.92 15.98 -0.26
CA ASN A 112 -12.79 17.15 -0.15
C ASN A 112 -14.28 16.80 0.03
N GLY A 113 -14.68 15.53 0.03
CA GLY A 113 -16.07 15.09 0.18
C GLY A 113 -16.96 15.39 -1.02
N THR A 114 -16.39 15.53 -2.22
CA THR A 114 -17.10 15.83 -3.46
C THR A 114 -17.09 14.68 -4.46
N TYR A 115 -16.49 13.56 -4.09
CA TYR A 115 -16.43 12.36 -4.92
C TYR A 115 -17.80 11.73 -5.14
N GLN A 116 -18.03 11.20 -6.34
CA GLN A 116 -19.24 10.47 -6.72
C GLN A 116 -18.87 9.25 -7.57
N ALA A 117 -19.08 8.06 -7.05
CA ALA A 117 -18.79 6.80 -7.73
C ALA A 117 -19.68 6.54 -8.95
N SER A 118 -20.79 7.27 -9.11
CA SER A 118 -21.67 7.14 -10.27
C SER A 118 -20.99 7.35 -11.62
N GLN A 119 -19.86 8.07 -11.62
CA GLN A 119 -19.06 8.37 -12.82
C GLN A 119 -18.03 7.28 -13.14
N GLU A 120 -17.84 6.28 -12.25
CA GLU A 120 -16.84 5.25 -12.45
C GLU A 120 -17.33 4.13 -13.37
N THR A 121 -16.38 3.55 -14.11
CA THR A 121 -16.61 2.41 -15.02
C THR A 121 -16.41 1.09 -14.26
N VAL A 122 -17.23 0.87 -13.25
CA VAL A 122 -17.22 -0.32 -12.40
C VAL A 122 -18.66 -0.79 -12.16
N THR A 123 -18.82 -1.96 -11.54
CA THR A 123 -20.13 -2.52 -11.20
C THR A 123 -20.94 -1.63 -10.26
N PRO A 124 -22.27 -1.78 -10.18
CA PRO A 124 -23.08 -1.05 -9.20
C PRO A 124 -22.66 -1.33 -7.75
N GLU A 125 -22.25 -2.55 -7.45
CA GLU A 125 -21.75 -3.00 -6.15
C GLU A 125 -20.47 -2.25 -5.80
N MET A 126 -19.52 -2.23 -6.71
CA MET A 126 -18.26 -1.50 -6.53
C MET A 126 -18.47 0.01 -6.39
N LYS A 127 -19.47 0.59 -7.10
CA LYS A 127 -19.81 2.02 -6.90
C LYS A 127 -20.26 2.31 -5.48
N ARG A 128 -21.13 1.46 -4.90
CA ARG A 128 -21.58 1.63 -3.51
C ARG A 128 -20.43 1.57 -2.54
N PHE A 129 -19.53 0.60 -2.73
CA PHE A 129 -18.32 0.48 -1.93
C PHE A 129 -17.44 1.72 -2.04
N LEU A 130 -17.20 2.24 -3.24
CA LEU A 130 -16.37 3.43 -3.46
C LEU A 130 -16.97 4.69 -2.81
N ASP A 131 -18.30 4.86 -2.86
CA ASP A 131 -18.98 5.96 -2.15
C ASP A 131 -18.87 5.80 -0.62
N GLU A 132 -18.98 4.57 -0.11
CA GLU A 132 -18.78 4.28 1.32
C GLU A 132 -17.34 4.56 1.76
N LEU A 133 -16.35 4.05 1.03
CA LEU A 133 -14.93 4.28 1.29
C LEU A 133 -14.57 5.77 1.26
N ALA A 134 -15.10 6.50 0.26
CA ALA A 134 -14.89 7.93 0.14
C ALA A 134 -15.50 8.69 1.33
N THR A 135 -16.72 8.32 1.76
CA THR A 135 -17.40 8.91 2.91
C THR A 135 -16.64 8.63 4.21
N LEU A 136 -16.23 7.37 4.42
CA LEU A 136 -15.44 6.96 5.58
C LEU A 136 -14.15 7.79 5.66
N THR A 137 -13.43 7.90 4.55
CA THR A 137 -12.15 8.61 4.49
C THR A 137 -12.34 10.10 4.75
N HIS A 138 -13.29 10.75 4.05
CA HIS A 138 -13.58 12.18 4.25
C HIS A 138 -13.95 12.48 5.71
N ASN A 139 -14.89 11.72 6.29
CA ASN A 139 -15.33 11.92 7.66
C ASN A 139 -14.17 11.74 8.65
N SER A 140 -13.35 10.70 8.47
CA SER A 140 -12.17 10.44 9.31
C SER A 140 -11.20 11.64 9.31
N LEU A 141 -11.00 12.26 8.15
CA LEU A 141 -10.17 13.45 8.02
C LEU A 141 -10.81 14.67 8.71
N GLN A 142 -12.13 14.87 8.57
CA GLN A 142 -12.83 16.00 9.20
C GLN A 142 -12.85 15.86 10.73
N GLU A 143 -13.06 14.67 11.24
CA GLU A 143 -13.03 14.36 12.68
C GLU A 143 -11.63 14.48 13.27
N GLY A 144 -10.59 14.35 12.47
CA GLY A 144 -9.19 14.44 12.88
C GLY A 144 -8.78 13.26 13.76
N ILE A 145 -9.25 12.07 13.42
CA ILE A 145 -8.93 10.83 14.13
C ILE A 145 -7.45 10.47 14.00
N SER A 146 -7.00 9.53 14.82
CA SER A 146 -5.63 8.98 14.72
C SER A 146 -5.50 8.01 13.54
N LEU A 147 -4.25 7.67 13.19
CA LEU A 147 -3.98 6.64 12.19
C LEU A 147 -4.56 5.30 12.62
N GLU A 148 -4.35 4.94 13.87
CA GLU A 148 -4.84 3.67 14.43
C GLU A 148 -6.36 3.57 14.34
N GLU A 149 -7.07 4.66 14.65
CA GLU A 149 -8.53 4.70 14.52
C GLU A 149 -8.98 4.61 13.05
N PHE A 150 -8.24 5.23 12.13
CA PHE A 150 -8.52 5.10 10.70
C PHE A 150 -8.36 3.65 10.22
N ILE A 151 -7.31 2.95 10.67
CA ILE A 151 -7.10 1.53 10.36
C ILE A 151 -8.25 0.68 10.89
N VAL A 152 -8.67 0.87 12.13
CA VAL A 152 -9.82 0.15 12.71
C VAL A 152 -11.09 0.35 11.87
N ARG A 153 -11.36 1.56 11.38
CA ARG A 153 -12.51 1.81 10.48
C ARG A 153 -12.41 1.07 9.15
N LEU A 154 -11.18 0.90 8.62
CA LEU A 154 -10.96 0.10 7.42
C LEU A 154 -11.17 -1.39 7.70
N GLU A 155 -10.71 -1.90 8.84
CA GLU A 155 -10.95 -3.28 9.28
C GLU A 155 -12.45 -3.57 9.48
N ASP A 156 -13.20 -2.65 10.07
CA ASP A 156 -14.66 -2.72 10.16
C ASP A 156 -15.32 -2.76 8.76
N LEU A 157 -14.76 -2.07 7.79
CA LEU A 157 -15.23 -2.11 6.41
C LEU A 157 -14.92 -3.47 5.77
N GLU A 158 -13.72 -4.01 5.95
CA GLU A 158 -13.32 -5.35 5.49
C GLU A 158 -14.25 -6.43 6.08
N GLU A 159 -14.57 -6.35 7.37
CA GLU A 159 -15.50 -7.29 8.01
C GLU A 159 -16.90 -7.24 7.36
N ARG A 160 -17.43 -6.05 7.09
CA ARG A 160 -18.72 -5.91 6.40
C ARG A 160 -18.69 -6.45 4.98
N ILE A 161 -17.60 -6.23 4.23
CA ILE A 161 -17.43 -6.81 2.89
C ILE A 161 -17.44 -8.33 2.99
N ALA A 162 -16.66 -8.91 3.90
CA ALA A 162 -16.58 -10.36 4.09
C ALA A 162 -17.92 -11.00 4.46
N GLN A 163 -18.78 -10.29 5.20
CA GLN A 163 -20.11 -10.77 5.58
C GLN A 163 -21.16 -10.63 4.47
N THR A 164 -20.98 -9.73 3.52
CA THR A 164 -22.03 -9.33 2.57
C THR A 164 -21.73 -9.63 1.12
N GLN A 165 -20.46 -9.91 0.78
CA GLN A 165 -20.00 -10.11 -0.58
C GLN A 165 -19.45 -11.53 -0.78
N ASP A 166 -19.55 -12.02 -2.02
CA ASP A 166 -18.78 -13.17 -2.46
C ASP A 166 -17.30 -12.74 -2.64
N LEU A 167 -16.38 -13.54 -2.11
CA LEU A 167 -14.94 -13.24 -2.08
C LEU A 167 -14.15 -14.17 -3.03
N GLN A 168 -14.74 -14.55 -4.16
CA GLN A 168 -14.04 -15.39 -5.12
C GLN A 168 -12.86 -14.69 -5.76
N ILE A 169 -11.71 -15.35 -5.72
CA ILE A 169 -10.50 -14.94 -6.42
C ILE A 169 -9.85 -16.15 -7.07
N ASN A 170 -9.41 -16.01 -8.31
CA ASN A 170 -8.63 -16.99 -9.04
C ASN A 170 -7.42 -16.26 -9.65
N LEU A 171 -6.29 -16.37 -8.99
CA LEU A 171 -5.06 -15.71 -9.43
C LEU A 171 -4.51 -16.29 -10.73
N ASP A 172 -4.66 -17.61 -10.94
CA ASP A 172 -4.19 -18.26 -12.17
C ASP A 172 -4.98 -17.83 -13.40
N GLY A 173 -6.26 -17.51 -13.22
CA GLY A 173 -7.15 -17.06 -14.29
C GLY A 173 -7.39 -15.56 -14.34
N ASN A 174 -6.68 -14.78 -13.54
CA ASN A 174 -6.88 -13.31 -13.43
C ASN A 174 -8.34 -12.94 -13.18
N TYR A 175 -9.05 -13.75 -12.40
CA TYR A 175 -10.44 -13.51 -12.07
C TYR A 175 -10.59 -13.11 -10.60
N ALA A 176 -11.32 -12.03 -10.37
CA ALA A 176 -11.81 -11.67 -9.06
C ALA A 176 -13.20 -11.05 -9.18
N ASN A 177 -14.07 -11.32 -8.22
CA ASN A 177 -15.37 -10.66 -8.14
C ASN A 177 -15.30 -9.32 -7.39
N ASP A 178 -16.44 -8.64 -7.28
CA ASP A 178 -16.54 -7.35 -6.60
C ASP A 178 -16.02 -7.40 -5.16
N GLY A 179 -16.42 -8.41 -4.38
CA GLY A 179 -16.00 -8.58 -3.00
C GLY A 179 -14.48 -8.72 -2.88
N ALA A 180 -13.87 -9.56 -3.72
CA ALA A 180 -12.42 -9.75 -3.74
C ALA A 180 -11.66 -8.45 -4.07
N SER A 181 -12.14 -7.69 -5.06
CA SER A 181 -11.52 -6.41 -5.40
C SER A 181 -11.75 -5.33 -4.34
N MET A 182 -12.90 -5.29 -3.67
CA MET A 182 -13.15 -4.41 -2.53
C MET A 182 -12.18 -4.69 -1.38
N MET A 183 -11.97 -5.96 -1.03
CA MET A 183 -10.99 -6.39 -0.03
C MET A 183 -9.57 -5.98 -0.41
N ALA A 184 -9.17 -6.19 -1.67
CA ALA A 184 -7.85 -5.79 -2.15
C ALA A 184 -7.64 -4.26 -2.07
N VAL A 185 -8.61 -3.46 -2.51
CA VAL A 185 -8.57 -1.98 -2.42
C VAL A 185 -8.43 -1.51 -0.99
N THR A 186 -9.20 -2.11 -0.06
CA THR A 186 -9.14 -1.75 1.37
C THR A 186 -7.80 -2.15 1.98
N SER A 187 -7.31 -3.35 1.68
CA SER A 187 -5.98 -3.82 2.11
C SER A 187 -4.87 -2.89 1.63
N ILE A 188 -4.86 -2.50 0.35
CA ILE A 188 -3.87 -1.55 -0.17
C ILE A 188 -3.93 -0.22 0.58
N LEU A 189 -5.10 0.36 0.76
CA LEU A 189 -5.24 1.61 1.50
C LEU A 189 -4.70 1.49 2.92
N LYS A 190 -5.08 0.43 3.63
CA LYS A 190 -4.66 0.14 5.00
C LYS A 190 -3.13 0.06 5.13
N TYR A 191 -2.50 -0.78 4.33
CA TYR A 191 -1.07 -1.01 4.38
C TYR A 191 -0.26 0.17 3.83
N SER A 192 -0.73 0.83 2.78
CA SER A 192 -0.04 1.99 2.21
C SER A 192 -0.02 3.18 3.19
N VAL A 193 -1.13 3.47 3.87
CA VAL A 193 -1.15 4.55 4.87
C VAL A 193 -0.19 4.24 6.02
N GLN A 194 -0.08 2.99 6.47
CA GLN A 194 0.91 2.55 7.47
C GLN A 194 2.35 2.72 6.98
N TYR A 195 2.62 2.32 5.73
CA TYR A 195 3.93 2.48 5.11
C TYR A 195 4.37 3.95 5.07
N TRP A 196 3.53 4.84 4.58
CA TRP A 196 3.84 6.27 4.51
C TRP A 196 3.96 6.91 5.90
N ALA A 197 3.24 6.37 6.91
CA ALA A 197 3.41 6.79 8.30
C ALA A 197 4.80 6.43 8.83
N MET A 198 5.30 5.26 8.48
CA MET A 198 6.63 4.79 8.87
C MET A 198 7.73 5.62 8.17
N VAL A 199 7.59 5.88 6.88
CA VAL A 199 8.60 6.59 6.07
C VAL A 199 8.70 8.06 6.46
N ASP A 200 7.57 8.76 6.59
CA ASP A 200 7.56 10.21 6.85
C ASP A 200 7.85 10.55 8.32
N GLY A 201 7.59 9.65 9.25
CA GLY A 201 7.80 9.87 10.70
C GLY A 201 6.95 11.01 11.30
N ASP A 202 6.17 11.73 10.49
CA ASP A 202 5.31 12.83 10.95
C ASP A 202 3.97 12.29 11.44
N THR A 203 3.72 12.40 12.74
CA THR A 203 2.47 11.97 13.40
C THR A 203 1.45 13.09 13.57
N THR A 204 1.73 14.27 13.03
CA THR A 204 0.78 15.40 13.10
C THR A 204 -0.46 15.16 12.24
N ARG A 205 -1.54 15.91 12.52
CA ARG A 205 -2.76 15.86 11.70
C ARG A 205 -2.48 16.16 10.23
N VAL A 206 -1.60 17.12 9.93
CA VAL A 206 -1.21 17.45 8.55
C VAL A 206 -0.47 16.28 7.91
N GLY A 207 0.43 15.64 8.66
CA GLY A 207 1.12 14.43 8.22
C GLY A 207 0.16 13.28 7.91
N LEU A 208 -0.89 13.08 8.73
CA LEU A 208 -1.91 12.05 8.47
C LEU A 208 -2.65 12.30 7.15
N TRP A 209 -3.01 13.55 6.85
CA TRP A 209 -3.66 13.90 5.57
C TRP A 209 -2.82 13.50 4.36
N SER A 210 -1.52 13.80 4.41
CA SER A 210 -0.58 13.43 3.34
C SER A 210 -0.51 11.91 3.15
N LYS A 211 -0.46 11.16 4.25
CA LYS A 211 -0.39 9.69 4.23
C LYS A 211 -1.66 9.06 3.65
N ILE A 212 -2.83 9.54 4.10
CA ILE A 212 -4.11 9.08 3.57
C ILE A 212 -4.24 9.43 2.08
N LYS A 213 -3.79 10.61 1.66
CA LYS A 213 -3.78 10.98 0.25
C LYS A 213 -2.94 10.03 -0.60
N ARG A 214 -1.75 9.65 -0.12
CA ARG A 214 -0.88 8.67 -0.81
C ARG A 214 -1.51 7.29 -0.82
N GLY A 215 -1.99 6.79 0.32
CA GLY A 215 -2.67 5.51 0.39
C GLY A 215 -3.91 5.43 -0.49
N LEU A 216 -4.68 6.53 -0.60
CA LEU A 216 -5.79 6.62 -1.55
C LEU A 216 -5.32 6.57 -3.00
N ALA A 217 -4.18 7.20 -3.33
CA ALA A 217 -3.64 7.13 -4.67
C ALA A 217 -3.28 5.69 -5.05
N ASP A 218 -2.65 4.96 -4.13
CA ASP A 218 -2.30 3.55 -4.30
C ASP A 218 -3.57 2.68 -4.44
N ALA A 219 -4.53 2.83 -3.53
CA ALA A 219 -5.81 2.14 -3.60
C ALA A 219 -6.58 2.48 -4.90
N TRP A 220 -6.46 3.72 -5.39
CA TRP A 220 -7.08 4.12 -6.65
C TRP A 220 -6.43 3.44 -7.85
N GLY A 221 -5.14 3.15 -7.81
CA GLY A 221 -4.47 2.30 -8.79
C GLY A 221 -5.16 0.95 -8.95
N TYR A 222 -5.55 0.33 -7.84
CA TYR A 222 -6.33 -0.92 -7.83
C TYR A 222 -7.70 -0.76 -8.48
N VAL A 223 -8.42 0.33 -8.18
CA VAL A 223 -9.71 0.63 -8.81
C VAL A 223 -9.56 0.83 -10.32
N SER A 224 -8.47 1.44 -10.76
CA SER A 224 -8.24 1.74 -12.19
C SER A 224 -8.00 0.53 -13.08
N ALA A 225 -7.78 -0.66 -12.48
CA ALA A 225 -7.62 -1.92 -13.21
C ALA A 225 -8.94 -2.57 -13.64
N TRP A 226 -10.09 -1.97 -13.29
CA TRP A 226 -11.39 -2.41 -13.78
C TRP A 226 -11.58 -2.06 -15.25
N THR A 227 -12.04 -3.04 -16.03
CA THR A 227 -12.34 -2.90 -17.45
C THR A 227 -13.80 -3.24 -17.73
N ASN A 228 -14.50 -2.36 -18.47
CA ASN A 228 -15.80 -2.68 -19.04
C ASN A 228 -15.61 -3.41 -20.37
N ASN A 229 -16.07 -4.64 -20.47
CA ASN A 229 -15.89 -5.49 -21.65
C ASN A 229 -16.82 -5.12 -22.81
N GLY A 230 -17.73 -4.17 -22.63
CA GLY A 230 -18.66 -3.67 -23.67
C GLY A 230 -19.92 -4.51 -23.87
N ASP A 231 -20.02 -5.67 -23.23
CA ASP A 231 -21.18 -6.58 -23.24
C ASP A 231 -22.02 -6.48 -21.96
N GLY A 232 -21.70 -5.51 -21.09
CA GLY A 232 -22.30 -5.32 -19.78
C GLY A 232 -21.58 -6.09 -18.65
N SER A 233 -20.55 -6.85 -18.97
CA SER A 233 -19.67 -7.48 -17.99
C SER A 233 -18.46 -6.61 -17.67
N TYR A 234 -17.83 -6.90 -16.54
CA TYR A 234 -16.62 -6.23 -16.07
C TYR A 234 -15.56 -7.28 -15.73
N SER A 235 -14.31 -6.90 -15.92
CA SER A 235 -13.15 -7.68 -15.47
C SER A 235 -12.22 -6.81 -14.65
N TRP A 236 -11.48 -7.44 -13.74
CA TRP A 236 -10.46 -6.81 -12.92
C TRP A 236 -9.26 -7.76 -12.84
N ASP A 237 -8.07 -7.19 -13.10
CA ASP A 237 -6.81 -7.93 -13.12
C ASP A 237 -5.95 -7.51 -11.92
N PRO A 238 -5.70 -8.42 -10.94
CA PRO A 238 -4.89 -8.12 -9.76
C PRO A 238 -3.46 -7.66 -10.07
N GLY A 239 -2.85 -8.21 -11.12
CA GLY A 239 -1.50 -7.84 -11.52
C GLY A 239 -1.43 -6.42 -12.04
N SER A 240 -2.31 -6.07 -12.98
CA SER A 240 -2.46 -4.70 -13.47
C SER A 240 -2.78 -3.74 -12.34
N ALA A 241 -3.64 -4.16 -11.40
CA ALA A 241 -4.01 -3.36 -10.23
C ALA A 241 -2.79 -3.00 -9.38
N THR A 242 -1.93 -3.99 -9.07
CA THR A 242 -0.72 -3.77 -8.27
C THR A 242 0.25 -2.81 -8.97
N VAL A 243 0.54 -3.04 -10.24
CA VAL A 243 1.43 -2.16 -11.02
C VAL A 243 0.87 -0.72 -11.13
N ASN A 244 -0.45 -0.59 -11.27
CA ASN A 244 -1.10 0.73 -11.28
C ASN A 244 -0.94 1.45 -9.93
N ALA A 245 -1.10 0.74 -8.80
CA ALA A 245 -0.93 1.32 -7.46
C ALA A 245 0.47 1.90 -7.29
N ASP A 246 1.50 1.14 -7.64
CA ASP A 246 2.90 1.56 -7.54
C ASP A 246 3.18 2.86 -8.30
N CYS A 247 2.65 2.96 -9.53
CA CYS A 247 2.77 4.18 -10.32
C CYS A 247 2.03 5.38 -9.72
N HIS A 248 0.92 5.15 -9.04
CA HIS A 248 0.14 6.23 -8.40
C HIS A 248 0.86 6.80 -7.19
N SER A 249 1.50 5.96 -6.36
CA SER A 249 2.34 6.40 -5.24
C SER A 249 3.39 7.40 -5.66
N ASP A 250 4.09 7.10 -6.75
CA ASP A 250 5.18 7.92 -7.27
C ASP A 250 4.74 9.34 -7.66
N GLN A 251 3.50 9.51 -8.12
CA GLN A 251 3.00 10.82 -8.52
C GLN A 251 2.67 11.73 -7.35
N VAL A 252 2.26 11.17 -6.21
CA VAL A 252 1.93 11.96 -5.00
C VAL A 252 3.19 12.40 -4.26
N TYR A 253 4.30 11.68 -4.45
CA TYR A 253 5.57 11.98 -3.78
C TYR A 253 6.23 13.28 -4.26
N GLU A 254 5.93 13.72 -5.49
CA GLU A 254 6.60 14.85 -6.13
C GLU A 254 5.82 16.18 -6.05
N ASN A 255 4.61 16.19 -5.51
CA ASN A 255 3.76 17.38 -5.34
C ASN A 255 3.56 17.74 -3.86
#